data_d6b9f566b698de9e5d16d14385f600ef
#
_entry.id   d6b9f566b698de9e5d16d14385f600ef
#
_cell.length_a   1.000
_cell.length_b   1.000
_cell.length_c   1.000
_cell.angle_alpha   90.00
_cell.angle_beta   90.00
_cell.angle_gamma   90.00
#
_symmetry.space_group_name_H-M   'P 1'
#
loop_
_entity.id
_entity.type
_entity.pdbx_description
1 polymer ?
#
loop_
_entity_poly.entity_id
_entity_poly.type
_entity_poly.pdbx_seq_one_letter_code
_entity_poly.pdbx_strand_id
1 'polypeptide(L)'
;MKRIEATIQTDKTSAVSDAIKELVGGYTILEGNGRGSGKRQEIRSGRGTGSFTAEYNKVAVVITYVDDADAEKVISAIASASFTGKGGDGIITVSSMESALNIASKKTGSEAL
;
A
#
# COMPACT_ATOMS: atom_id res chain seq x y z
N MET A 1 4.22 -8.49 16.54
CA MET A 1 3.22 -7.94 15.58
C MET A 1 3.82 -6.75 14.85
N LYS A 2 3.54 -6.66 13.58
CA LYS A 2 4.02 -5.57 12.71
C LYS A 2 2.87 -4.90 11.99
N ARG A 3 2.97 -3.58 11.88
CA ARG A 3 2.11 -2.80 10.99
C ARG A 3 2.88 -2.55 9.70
N ILE A 4 2.29 -2.96 8.60
CA ILE A 4 2.86 -2.77 7.27
C ILE A 4 2.01 -1.74 6.55
N GLU A 5 2.65 -0.69 6.06
CA GLU A 5 1.98 0.35 5.29
C GLU A 5 2.69 0.50 3.96
N ALA A 6 1.94 0.33 2.89
CA ALA A 6 2.47 0.44 1.54
C ALA A 6 1.76 1.57 0.80
N THR A 7 2.52 2.56 0.35
CA THR A 7 2.02 3.58 -0.56
C THR A 7 2.42 3.18 -1.96
N ILE A 8 1.44 2.91 -2.81
CA ILE A 8 1.62 2.36 -4.14
C ILE A 8 0.87 3.21 -5.18
N GLN A 9 1.17 3.00 -6.45
CA GLN A 9 0.39 3.60 -7.52
C GLN A 9 -1.02 3.00 -7.51
N THR A 10 -2.02 3.83 -7.75
CA THR A 10 -3.43 3.41 -7.71
C THR A 10 -3.72 2.25 -8.66
N ASP A 11 -3.09 2.21 -9.83
CA ASP A 11 -3.30 1.15 -10.82
C ASP A 11 -2.72 -0.21 -10.37
N LYS A 12 -1.96 -0.26 -9.28
CA LYS A 12 -1.43 -1.50 -8.69
C LYS A 12 -2.28 -2.04 -7.55
N THR A 13 -3.35 -1.36 -7.18
CA THR A 13 -4.19 -1.73 -6.04
C THR A 13 -4.73 -3.16 -6.15
N SER A 14 -5.29 -3.51 -7.30
CA SER A 14 -5.85 -4.86 -7.50
C SER A 14 -4.78 -5.93 -7.44
N ALA A 15 -3.61 -5.70 -8.05
CA ALA A 15 -2.51 -6.67 -8.03
C ALA A 15 -1.99 -6.90 -6.60
N VAL A 16 -1.84 -5.83 -5.83
CA VAL A 16 -1.40 -5.92 -4.43
C VAL A 16 -2.47 -6.62 -3.58
N SER A 17 -3.73 -6.26 -3.74
CA SER A 17 -4.84 -6.90 -3.03
C SER A 17 -4.88 -8.40 -3.30
N ASP A 18 -4.78 -8.80 -4.56
CA ASP A 18 -4.76 -10.22 -4.93
C ASP A 18 -3.55 -10.96 -4.34
N ALA A 19 -2.41 -10.27 -4.24
CA ALA A 19 -1.19 -10.88 -3.73
C ALA A 19 -1.24 -11.15 -2.22
N ILE A 20 -1.99 -10.36 -1.44
CA ILE A 20 -1.96 -10.47 0.02
C ILE A 20 -3.25 -11.00 0.64
N LYS A 21 -4.36 -11.06 -0.09
CA LYS A 21 -5.66 -11.43 0.49
C LYS A 21 -5.70 -12.79 1.18
N GLU A 22 -4.86 -13.73 0.75
CA GLU A 22 -4.75 -15.05 1.37
C GLU A 22 -3.62 -15.14 2.40
N LEU A 23 -2.81 -14.07 2.55
CA LEU A 23 -1.67 -14.05 3.46
C LEU A 23 -1.95 -13.31 4.76
N VAL A 24 -2.98 -12.48 4.79
CA VAL A 24 -3.29 -11.63 5.94
C VAL A 24 -4.74 -11.81 6.37
N GLY A 25 -5.03 -11.50 7.63
CA GLY A 25 -6.40 -11.55 8.14
C GLY A 25 -7.29 -10.44 7.63
N GLY A 26 -6.70 -9.30 7.31
CA GLY A 26 -7.43 -8.17 6.74
C GLY A 26 -6.49 -7.05 6.36
N TYR A 27 -6.98 -6.13 5.55
CA TYR A 27 -6.22 -4.95 5.15
C TYR A 27 -7.17 -3.81 4.83
N THR A 28 -6.66 -2.59 4.92
CA THR A 28 -7.40 -1.37 4.62
C THR A 28 -6.73 -0.67 3.45
N ILE A 29 -7.52 -0.16 2.52
CA ILE A 29 -7.02 0.61 1.38
C ILE A 29 -7.61 2.02 1.46
N LEU A 30 -6.74 3.02 1.42
CA LEU A 30 -7.11 4.43 1.36
C LEU A 30 -6.54 5.01 0.08
N GLU A 31 -7.33 5.73 -0.68
CA GLU A 31 -6.87 6.39 -1.89
C GLU A 31 -6.63 7.87 -1.61
N GLY A 32 -5.66 8.45 -2.31
CA GLY A 32 -5.32 9.84 -2.13
C GLY A 32 -4.34 10.34 -3.17
N ASN A 33 -3.76 11.47 -2.86
CA ASN A 33 -2.75 12.11 -3.70
C ASN A 33 -1.41 12.07 -2.99
N GLY A 34 -0.35 11.78 -3.72
CA GLY A 34 0.99 11.73 -3.17
C GLY A 34 2.01 12.39 -4.09
N ARG A 35 3.10 12.84 -3.50
CA ARG A 35 4.21 13.41 -4.22
C ARG A 35 5.52 12.92 -3.62
N GLY A 36 6.19 12.05 -4.34
CA GLY A 36 7.51 11.55 -3.96
C GLY A 36 8.58 12.14 -4.86
N SER A 37 9.74 11.48 -4.88
CA SER A 37 10.86 11.86 -5.73
C SER A 37 10.70 11.38 -7.17
N GLY A 38 9.72 10.52 -7.44
CA GLY A 38 9.48 9.98 -8.77
C GLY A 38 8.86 10.98 -9.73
N LYS A 39 8.83 10.61 -11.01
CA LYS A 39 8.25 11.44 -12.06
C LYS A 39 6.73 11.52 -11.90
N ARG A 40 6.21 12.73 -11.97
CA ARG A 40 4.76 12.96 -11.91
C ARG A 40 4.12 12.77 -13.26
N GLN A 41 2.84 12.38 -13.25
CA GLN A 41 2.05 12.14 -14.44
C GLN A 41 1.86 13.42 -15.24
N GLU A 42 1.99 13.35 -16.57
CA GLU A 42 1.59 14.41 -17.47
C GLU A 42 0.11 14.24 -17.84
N ILE A 43 -0.63 15.35 -17.80
CA ILE A 43 -2.04 15.37 -18.13
C ILE A 43 -2.22 16.23 -19.37
N ARG A 44 -2.91 15.67 -20.37
CA ARG A 44 -3.28 16.45 -21.56
C ARG A 44 -4.48 17.33 -21.25
N SER A 45 -4.42 18.58 -21.73
CA SER A 45 -5.58 19.46 -21.66
C SER A 45 -6.68 18.96 -22.59
N GLY A 46 -7.95 19.05 -22.16
CA GLY A 46 -9.09 18.52 -22.91
C GLY A 46 -9.39 19.26 -24.21
N ARG A 47 -8.69 20.34 -24.53
CA ARG A 47 -8.95 21.21 -25.68
C ARG A 47 -7.73 21.48 -26.52
N GLY A 48 -6.86 20.55 -26.74
CA GLY A 48 -5.78 20.89 -27.62
C GLY A 48 -4.54 20.05 -27.42
N THR A 49 -3.43 20.59 -27.89
CA THR A 49 -2.14 19.92 -27.94
C THR A 49 -1.30 20.14 -26.66
N GLY A 50 -1.82 20.92 -25.70
CA GLY A 50 -1.11 21.22 -24.45
C GLY A 50 -1.21 20.09 -23.43
N SER A 51 -0.16 19.93 -22.67
CA SER A 51 -0.11 19.05 -21.50
C SER A 51 0.47 19.79 -20.32
N PHE A 52 0.18 19.33 -19.12
CA PHE A 52 0.80 19.85 -17.91
C PHE A 52 1.14 18.70 -16.97
N THR A 53 2.15 18.93 -16.13
CA THR A 53 2.56 17.96 -15.12
C THR A 53 1.60 18.04 -13.92
N ALA A 54 1.05 16.91 -13.51
CA ALA A 54 0.19 16.86 -12.35
C ALA A 54 0.95 17.30 -11.08
N GLU A 55 0.26 18.04 -10.22
CA GLU A 55 0.84 18.43 -8.91
C GLU A 55 1.11 17.21 -8.06
N TYR A 56 0.23 16.23 -8.12
CA TYR A 56 0.31 14.99 -7.35
C TYR A 56 0.02 13.79 -8.23
N ASN A 57 0.51 12.63 -7.81
CA ASN A 57 0.13 11.36 -8.39
C ASN A 57 -1.01 10.75 -7.56
N LYS A 58 -1.85 9.96 -8.23
CA LYS A 58 -2.84 9.15 -7.53
C LYS A 58 -2.15 7.98 -6.86
N VAL A 59 -2.38 7.82 -5.56
CA VAL A 59 -1.79 6.75 -4.76
C VAL A 59 -2.86 6.01 -3.98
N ALA A 60 -2.54 4.79 -3.61
CA ALA A 60 -3.30 4.00 -2.66
C ALA A 60 -2.39 3.64 -1.48
N VAL A 61 -2.91 3.73 -0.28
CA VAL A 61 -2.20 3.31 0.93
C VAL A 61 -2.85 2.02 1.41
N VAL A 62 -2.08 0.95 1.44
CA VAL A 62 -2.51 -0.36 1.92
C VAL A 62 -1.93 -0.57 3.31
N ILE A 63 -2.79 -0.81 4.29
CA ILE A 63 -2.38 -1.00 5.68
C ILE A 63 -2.84 -2.38 6.12
N THR A 64 -1.91 -3.16 6.68
CA THR A 64 -2.22 -4.47 7.25
C THR A 64 -1.39 -4.72 8.50
N TYR A 65 -1.86 -5.62 9.33
CA TYR A 65 -1.23 -5.97 10.60
C TYR A 65 -0.99 -7.47 10.61
N VAL A 66 0.25 -7.87 10.89
CA VAL A 66 0.66 -9.27 10.78
C VAL A 66 1.53 -9.68 11.96
N ASP A 67 1.69 -10.98 12.17
CA ASP A 67 2.69 -11.50 13.07
C ASP A 67 4.09 -11.26 12.51
N ASP A 68 5.06 -11.18 13.40
CA ASP A 68 6.47 -11.02 13.02
C ASP A 68 6.90 -12.09 12.01
N ALA A 69 6.45 -13.33 12.21
CA ALA A 69 6.81 -14.46 11.33
C ALA A 69 6.29 -14.31 9.89
N ASP A 70 5.23 -13.55 9.69
CA ASP A 70 4.61 -13.38 8.38
C ASP A 70 5.04 -12.09 7.66
N ALA A 71 5.71 -11.18 8.36
CA ALA A 71 6.01 -9.84 7.84
C ALA A 71 6.79 -9.88 6.53
N GLU A 72 7.89 -10.64 6.46
CA GLU A 72 8.73 -10.69 5.26
C GLU A 72 7.97 -11.22 4.04
N LYS A 73 7.14 -12.23 4.24
CA LYS A 73 6.32 -12.82 3.19
C LYS A 73 5.33 -11.80 2.61
N VAL A 74 4.69 -11.03 3.47
CA VAL A 74 3.72 -10.00 3.07
C VAL A 74 4.43 -8.84 2.36
N ILE A 75 5.55 -8.37 2.90
CA ILE A 75 6.36 -7.31 2.28
C ILE A 75 6.79 -7.72 0.87
N SER A 76 7.31 -8.93 0.72
CA SER A 76 7.74 -9.45 -0.58
C SER A 76 6.59 -9.54 -1.57
N ALA A 77 5.42 -9.97 -1.12
CA ALA A 77 4.23 -10.06 -1.98
C ALA A 77 3.79 -8.69 -2.48
N ILE A 78 3.75 -7.70 -1.58
CA ILE A 78 3.38 -6.32 -1.95
C ILE A 78 4.42 -5.74 -2.92
N ALA A 79 5.70 -5.88 -2.60
CA ALA A 79 6.77 -5.34 -3.42
C ALA A 79 6.75 -5.91 -4.84
N SER A 80 6.59 -7.22 -4.97
CA SER A 80 6.54 -7.87 -6.29
C SER A 80 5.33 -7.43 -7.10
N ALA A 81 4.17 -7.30 -6.44
CA ALA A 81 2.93 -6.94 -7.12
C ALA A 81 2.91 -5.47 -7.58
N SER A 82 3.64 -4.59 -6.87
CA SER A 82 3.65 -3.15 -7.17
C SER A 82 4.86 -2.71 -8.01
N PHE A 83 5.83 -3.58 -8.22
CA PHE A 83 7.08 -3.26 -8.90
C PHE A 83 6.89 -3.04 -10.40
N THR A 84 7.42 -1.93 -10.92
CA THR A 84 7.56 -1.68 -12.35
C THR A 84 9.03 -1.47 -12.74
N GLY A 85 9.89 -1.17 -11.77
CA GLY A 85 11.30 -0.83 -12.00
C GLY A 85 11.54 0.62 -12.35
N LYS A 86 10.47 1.42 -12.38
CA LYS A 86 10.54 2.86 -12.63
C LYS A 86 10.43 3.62 -11.32
N GLY A 87 10.97 4.81 -11.25
CA GLY A 87 10.76 5.68 -10.11
C GLY A 87 9.27 5.96 -9.90
N GLY A 88 8.85 6.04 -8.65
CA GLY A 88 7.45 6.28 -8.32
C GLY A 88 6.63 5.04 -8.01
N ASP A 89 7.25 3.86 -7.94
CA ASP A 89 6.55 2.62 -7.57
C ASP A 89 5.99 2.65 -6.15
N GLY A 90 6.58 3.43 -5.28
CA GLY A 90 6.10 3.60 -3.92
C GLY A 90 7.07 3.16 -2.85
N ILE A 91 6.56 3.04 -1.64
CA ILE A 91 7.36 2.70 -0.47
C ILE A 91 6.56 1.79 0.46
N ILE A 92 7.26 0.85 1.08
CA ILE A 92 6.70 0.00 2.12
C ILE A 92 7.42 0.32 3.41
N THR A 93 6.66 0.64 4.45
CA THR A 93 7.20 0.89 5.79
C THR A 93 6.66 -0.14 6.77
N VAL A 94 7.45 -0.48 7.76
CA VAL A 94 7.11 -1.48 8.77
C VAL A 94 7.40 -0.91 10.14
N SER A 95 6.45 -1.04 11.04
CA SER A 95 6.62 -0.62 12.43
C SER A 95 6.16 -1.72 13.38
N SER A 96 6.79 -1.76 14.55
CA SER A 96 6.38 -2.69 15.61
C SER A 96 5.10 -2.19 16.27
N MET A 97 4.23 -3.12 16.63
CA MET A 97 2.99 -2.83 17.35
C MET A 97 3.11 -3.36 18.78
N GLU A 98 2.70 -2.54 19.74
CA GLU A 98 2.72 -2.94 21.15
C GLU A 98 1.55 -3.86 21.49
N SER A 99 0.37 -3.59 20.94
CA SER A 99 -0.84 -4.34 21.26
C SER A 99 -1.85 -4.28 20.12
N ALA A 100 -2.78 -5.22 20.14
CA ALA A 100 -3.93 -5.24 19.25
C ALA A 100 -5.12 -5.82 20.01
N LEU A 101 -6.32 -5.31 19.73
CA LEU A 101 -7.57 -5.80 20.27
C LEU A 101 -8.57 -5.91 19.15
N ASN A 102 -9.10 -7.11 18.94
CA ASN A 102 -10.20 -7.29 17.99
C ASN A 102 -11.49 -6.86 18.69
N ILE A 103 -12.17 -5.88 18.12
CA ILE A 103 -13.33 -5.25 18.76
C ILE A 103 -14.48 -6.25 18.98
N ALA A 104 -14.74 -7.09 17.97
CA ALA A 104 -15.86 -8.04 18.05
C ALA A 104 -15.56 -9.23 18.95
N SER A 105 -14.42 -9.89 18.76
CA SER A 105 -14.08 -11.10 19.50
C SER A 105 -13.47 -10.82 20.86
N LYS A 106 -12.96 -9.61 21.07
CA LYS A 106 -12.20 -9.18 22.26
C LYS A 106 -10.90 -9.94 22.47
N LYS A 107 -10.45 -10.66 21.44
CA LYS A 107 -9.14 -11.29 21.45
C LYS A 107 -8.03 -10.25 21.38
N THR A 108 -6.90 -10.54 21.98
CA THR A 108 -5.77 -9.62 22.07
C THR A 108 -4.50 -10.24 21.46
N GLY A 109 -3.53 -9.39 21.15
CA GLY A 109 -2.27 -9.83 20.58
C GLY A 109 -2.45 -10.43 19.19
N SER A 110 -1.64 -11.41 18.85
CA SER A 110 -1.67 -12.06 17.53
C SER A 110 -3.02 -12.68 17.19
N GLU A 111 -3.77 -13.11 18.18
CA GLU A 111 -5.11 -13.68 17.97
C GLU A 111 -6.15 -12.64 17.54
N ALA A 112 -5.83 -11.35 17.70
CA ALA A 112 -6.69 -10.26 17.26
C ALA A 112 -6.63 -10.01 15.76
N LEU A 113 -5.58 -10.49 15.10
CA LEU A 113 -5.28 -10.20 13.69
C LEU A 113 -6.04 -11.08 12.72
#